data_1c453eb4ff7ce6e4642fa667f881850e
#
_entry.id   1c453eb4ff7ce6e4642fa667f881850e
#
_cell.length_a   1.000
_cell.length_b   1.000
_cell.length_c   1.000
_cell.angle_alpha   90.00
_cell.angle_beta   90.00
_cell.angle_gamma   90.00
#
_symmetry.space_group_name_H-M   'P 1'
#
loop_
_entity.id
_entity.type
_entity.pdbx_description
1 polymer ?
#
loop_
_entity_poly.entity_id
_entity_poly.type
_entity_poly.pdbx_seq_one_letter_code
_entity_poly.pdbx_strand_id
1 'polypeptide(L)'
;MMRLGKLSLWGLLFLSSVGSYASVPLTQPNWYAPKGYFTSLATKLSTSKRSGRTVSIVQIGDSHIQAGHTTAPLRQKLQSTYGNAGRGWVGWYRLLGSNAPDNYKVTSAGFLWQRQTLLKDEGSLPMGVGGYVVGSSKVGAFSISVSSALSPFNKMHVLRTASSYPLTSFPVSQLYKGKFSVGAYVVDTLSWSSSHTEVSLRPDRRDGDEAVYAGCVLFSGQGGALVHDIGINGTAYKHYAREDYIEQLALLEPELLIISLGTNDSYSHAFSMSEFQQNLSQIIEYVQAALPRTKILLTTPPPSYFRHAVVSYTRKGKKKRSHRSVKMSYSFNDNARRLSAEIMRYAEAHAIAAFDLFSAMGGESGMSRWISEGLIASDRVHYSVSGYERQGRLLADALLMALK
;
A
#
# COMPACT_ATOMS: atom_id res chain seq x y z
N MET A 1 48.40 -52.99 9.77
CA MET A 1 47.77 -52.45 10.99
C MET A 1 47.42 -50.96 10.73
N MET A 2 46.23 -50.66 10.29
CA MET A 2 45.75 -49.30 10.08
C MET A 2 44.52 -49.08 10.99
N ARG A 3 44.62 -48.10 11.88
CA ARG A 3 43.52 -47.68 12.78
C ARG A 3 42.57 -46.77 12.04
N LEU A 4 41.29 -47.16 11.95
CA LEU A 4 40.19 -46.34 11.52
C LEU A 4 39.83 -45.30 12.59
N GLY A 5 39.90 -44.01 12.24
CA GLY A 5 39.37 -42.91 13.04
C GLY A 5 37.89 -42.75 12.84
N LYS A 6 37.12 -42.69 13.94
CA LYS A 6 35.70 -42.39 13.97
C LYS A 6 35.46 -40.91 13.77
N LEU A 7 34.78 -40.48 12.68
CA LEU A 7 34.20 -39.16 12.55
C LEU A 7 32.85 -39.14 13.27
N SER A 8 32.76 -38.36 14.32
CA SER A 8 31.48 -38.03 14.98
C SER A 8 30.83 -36.87 14.27
N LEU A 9 29.67 -37.13 13.65
CA LEU A 9 28.78 -36.14 13.03
C LEU A 9 27.98 -35.48 14.16
N TRP A 10 28.28 -34.22 14.49
CA TRP A 10 27.44 -33.39 15.32
C TRP A 10 26.42 -32.68 14.40
N GLY A 11 25.21 -33.19 14.37
CA GLY A 11 24.06 -32.50 13.75
C GLY A 11 23.58 -31.35 14.65
N LEU A 12 23.87 -30.12 14.27
CA LEU A 12 23.20 -28.95 14.86
C LEU A 12 21.74 -28.90 14.40
N LEU A 13 20.83 -29.31 15.28
CA LEU A 13 19.42 -29.01 15.14
C LEU A 13 19.20 -27.50 15.42
N PHE A 14 19.03 -26.72 14.37
CA PHE A 14 18.42 -25.39 14.51
C PHE A 14 16.94 -25.55 14.81
N LEU A 15 16.58 -25.51 16.07
CA LEU A 15 15.20 -25.26 16.51
C LEU A 15 14.87 -23.81 16.22
N SER A 16 14.24 -23.55 15.07
CA SER A 16 13.56 -22.29 14.82
C SER A 16 12.38 -22.20 15.80
N SER A 17 12.55 -21.44 16.88
CA SER A 17 11.46 -21.04 17.73
C SER A 17 10.55 -20.12 16.92
N VAL A 18 9.52 -20.67 16.28
CA VAL A 18 8.38 -19.91 15.80
C VAL A 18 7.68 -19.39 17.06
N GLY A 19 8.05 -18.18 17.48
CA GLY A 19 7.39 -17.48 18.55
C GLY A 19 5.91 -17.33 18.17
N SER A 20 5.06 -18.08 18.84
CA SER A 20 3.62 -17.94 18.81
C SER A 20 3.29 -16.56 19.37
N TYR A 21 3.20 -15.54 18.50
CA TYR A 21 2.66 -14.25 18.87
C TYR A 21 1.19 -14.45 19.19
N ALA A 22 0.87 -14.51 20.47
CA ALA A 22 -0.52 -14.49 20.92
C ALA A 22 -1.20 -13.28 20.30
N SER A 23 -2.22 -13.52 19.46
CA SER A 23 -3.10 -12.48 18.95
C SER A 23 -3.77 -11.82 20.15
N VAL A 24 -3.53 -10.53 20.37
CA VAL A 24 -4.28 -9.74 21.34
C VAL A 24 -5.74 -9.79 20.89
N PRO A 25 -6.69 -10.26 21.73
CA PRO A 25 -8.08 -10.26 21.36
C PRO A 25 -8.50 -8.84 21.02
N LEU A 26 -9.09 -8.65 19.83
CA LEU A 26 -9.71 -7.39 19.45
C LEU A 26 -10.92 -7.18 20.33
N THR A 27 -10.76 -6.35 21.38
CA THR A 27 -11.90 -5.90 22.13
C THR A 27 -12.72 -4.92 21.29
N GLN A 28 -14.03 -4.92 21.42
CA GLN A 28 -15.01 -4.09 20.72
C GLN A 28 -14.65 -2.60 20.52
N PRO A 29 -13.84 -1.93 21.37
CA PRO A 29 -13.59 -0.50 21.25
C PRO A 29 -12.77 -0.05 20.04
N ASN A 30 -12.10 -0.97 19.34
CA ASN A 30 -11.20 -0.62 18.21
C ASN A 30 -11.84 -0.79 16.83
N TRP A 31 -13.13 -1.12 16.77
CA TRP A 31 -13.83 -1.40 15.52
C TRP A 31 -15.25 -0.83 15.57
N TYR A 32 -15.61 -0.12 14.53
CA TYR A 32 -16.98 0.28 14.26
C TYR A 32 -17.41 -0.21 12.88
N ALA A 33 -18.58 -0.78 12.77
CA ALA A 33 -19.26 -1.01 11.50
C ALA A 33 -20.77 -1.11 11.75
N PRO A 34 -21.60 -0.54 10.86
CA PRO A 34 -23.05 -0.75 10.90
C PRO A 34 -23.38 -2.25 10.82
N LYS A 35 -24.47 -2.67 11.44
CA LYS A 35 -24.93 -4.05 11.39
C LYS A 35 -25.13 -4.49 9.92
N GLY A 36 -24.52 -5.63 9.55
CA GLY A 36 -24.59 -6.16 8.20
C GLY A 36 -23.81 -5.41 7.12
N TYR A 37 -22.97 -4.43 7.52
CA TYR A 37 -22.22 -3.59 6.58
C TYR A 37 -21.39 -4.39 5.59
N PHE A 38 -20.77 -5.48 6.02
CA PHE A 38 -19.92 -6.34 5.20
C PHE A 38 -20.59 -7.59 4.64
N THR A 39 -21.90 -7.80 4.84
CA THR A 39 -22.61 -9.03 4.41
C THR A 39 -22.43 -9.33 2.91
N SER A 40 -22.57 -8.31 2.04
CA SER A 40 -22.37 -8.47 0.60
C SER A 40 -20.93 -8.85 0.26
N LEU A 41 -19.94 -8.20 0.88
CA LEU A 41 -18.52 -8.50 0.69
C LEU A 41 -18.19 -9.93 1.16
N ALA A 42 -18.68 -10.33 2.34
CA ALA A 42 -18.51 -11.68 2.89
C ALA A 42 -19.07 -12.75 1.94
N THR A 43 -20.29 -12.52 1.41
CA THR A 43 -20.91 -13.43 0.44
C THR A 43 -20.08 -13.54 -0.84
N LYS A 44 -19.60 -12.43 -1.39
CA LYS A 44 -18.75 -12.43 -2.59
C LYS A 44 -17.43 -13.17 -2.34
N LEU A 45 -16.77 -12.91 -1.23
CA LEU A 45 -15.52 -13.57 -0.85
C LEU A 45 -15.71 -15.08 -0.64
N SER A 46 -16.72 -15.52 0.11
CA SER A 46 -16.96 -16.94 0.40
C SER A 46 -17.24 -17.78 -0.84
N THR A 47 -17.78 -17.17 -1.90
CA THR A 47 -18.08 -17.85 -3.17
C THR A 47 -16.99 -17.69 -4.23
N SER A 48 -16.08 -16.74 -4.08
CA SER A 48 -15.12 -16.29 -5.10
C SER A 48 -14.24 -17.40 -5.64
N LYS A 49 -13.63 -18.21 -4.77
CA LYS A 49 -12.75 -19.33 -5.17
C LYS A 49 -13.48 -20.35 -6.06
N ARG A 50 -14.72 -20.70 -5.70
CA ARG A 50 -15.52 -21.69 -6.42
C ARG A 50 -16.08 -21.14 -7.74
N SER A 51 -16.46 -19.86 -7.76
CA SER A 51 -17.03 -19.20 -8.94
C SER A 51 -16.00 -18.69 -9.94
N GLY A 52 -14.70 -18.75 -9.62
CA GLY A 52 -13.64 -18.17 -10.43
C GLY A 52 -13.63 -16.62 -10.40
N ARG A 53 -14.45 -15.97 -9.57
CA ARG A 53 -14.56 -14.51 -9.51
C ARG A 53 -13.46 -13.90 -8.66
N THR A 54 -12.97 -12.78 -9.12
CA THR A 54 -12.07 -11.91 -8.34
C THR A 54 -12.88 -10.94 -7.49
N VAL A 55 -12.50 -10.81 -6.19
CA VAL A 55 -13.04 -9.80 -5.28
C VAL A 55 -11.92 -8.82 -4.96
N SER A 56 -12.05 -7.61 -5.46
CA SER A 56 -11.02 -6.57 -5.34
C SER A 56 -11.16 -5.82 -4.02
N ILE A 57 -10.05 -5.70 -3.29
CA ILE A 57 -9.90 -4.90 -2.08
C ILE A 57 -8.76 -3.92 -2.31
N VAL A 58 -9.02 -2.63 -2.21
CA VAL A 58 -8.03 -1.57 -2.44
C VAL A 58 -7.71 -0.90 -1.11
N GLN A 59 -6.44 -0.83 -0.74
CA GLN A 59 -5.96 -0.03 0.38
C GLN A 59 -5.14 1.14 -0.17
N ILE A 60 -5.61 2.36 0.06
CA ILE A 60 -4.88 3.59 -0.25
C ILE A 60 -4.29 4.19 1.01
N GLY A 61 -3.14 4.89 0.87
CA GLY A 61 -2.48 5.50 2.01
C GLY A 61 -1.20 6.27 1.66
N ASP A 62 -0.43 6.53 2.69
CA ASP A 62 0.83 7.27 2.64
C ASP A 62 2.07 6.33 2.63
N SER A 63 3.18 6.78 3.23
CA SER A 63 4.41 5.99 3.38
C SER A 63 4.21 4.68 4.18
N HIS A 64 3.21 4.61 5.04
CA HIS A 64 2.90 3.41 5.81
C HIS A 64 2.30 2.28 4.95
N ILE A 65 1.77 2.63 3.77
CA ILE A 65 1.20 1.67 2.81
C ILE A 65 2.12 1.43 1.61
N GLN A 66 2.89 2.44 1.16
CA GLN A 66 3.68 2.38 -0.09
C GLN A 66 4.64 1.19 -0.15
N ALA A 67 5.30 0.83 0.95
CA ALA A 67 6.22 -0.32 0.99
C ALA A 67 5.52 -1.70 1.03
N GLY A 68 4.18 -1.73 1.17
CA GLY A 68 3.37 -2.93 1.12
C GLY A 68 3.41 -3.80 2.39
N HIS A 69 4.27 -3.52 3.36
CA HIS A 69 4.43 -4.35 4.57
C HIS A 69 3.20 -4.36 5.47
N THR A 70 2.46 -3.24 5.54
CA THR A 70 1.20 -3.16 6.29
C THR A 70 0.09 -3.96 5.60
N THR A 71 0.03 -3.95 4.27
CA THR A 71 -1.02 -4.63 3.49
C THR A 71 -0.72 -6.13 3.30
N ALA A 72 0.55 -6.55 3.39
CA ALA A 72 0.95 -7.93 3.14
C ALA A 72 0.22 -8.96 4.05
N PRO A 73 0.09 -8.79 5.37
CA PRO A 73 -0.68 -9.70 6.22
C PRO A 73 -2.17 -9.75 5.88
N LEU A 74 -2.76 -8.61 5.52
CA LEU A 74 -4.16 -8.54 5.06
C LEU A 74 -4.35 -9.38 3.79
N ARG A 75 -3.48 -9.17 2.79
CA ARG A 75 -3.48 -9.97 1.55
C ARG A 75 -3.34 -11.45 1.84
N GLN A 76 -2.35 -11.83 2.64
CA GLN A 76 -2.07 -13.21 2.98
C GLN A 76 -3.27 -13.90 3.63
N LYS A 77 -3.89 -13.26 4.63
CA LYS A 77 -5.03 -13.84 5.36
C LYS A 77 -6.28 -13.95 4.48
N LEU A 78 -6.60 -12.92 3.70
CA LEU A 78 -7.74 -12.97 2.79
C LEU A 78 -7.55 -14.01 1.69
N GLN A 79 -6.36 -14.09 1.10
CA GLN A 79 -6.07 -15.06 0.03
C GLN A 79 -6.01 -16.49 0.53
N SER A 80 -5.47 -16.74 1.71
CA SER A 80 -5.47 -18.08 2.31
C SER A 80 -6.89 -18.56 2.64
N THR A 81 -7.79 -17.66 3.03
CA THR A 81 -9.16 -17.97 3.41
C THR A 81 -10.08 -18.12 2.19
N TYR A 82 -10.00 -17.18 1.24
CA TYR A 82 -11.00 -17.03 0.17
C TYR A 82 -10.48 -17.36 -1.24
N GLY A 83 -9.19 -17.70 -1.38
CA GLY A 83 -8.53 -17.94 -2.65
C GLY A 83 -7.67 -16.78 -3.10
N ASN A 84 -6.63 -17.09 -3.89
CA ASN A 84 -5.62 -16.13 -4.34
C ASN A 84 -5.88 -15.73 -5.81
N ALA A 85 -6.46 -14.57 -6.04
CA ALA A 85 -6.71 -14.03 -7.38
C ALA A 85 -5.48 -13.36 -8.02
N GLY A 86 -4.37 -13.21 -7.31
CA GLY A 86 -3.12 -12.64 -7.80
C GLY A 86 -2.48 -11.65 -6.86
N ARG A 87 -1.38 -11.01 -7.33
CA ARG A 87 -0.66 -9.99 -6.58
C ARG A 87 -1.49 -8.70 -6.41
N GLY A 88 -2.33 -8.39 -7.39
CA GLY A 88 -3.02 -7.11 -7.46
C GLY A 88 -2.13 -6.02 -8.06
N TRP A 89 -2.27 -4.79 -7.56
CA TRP A 89 -1.54 -3.62 -8.03
C TRP A 89 -0.03 -3.79 -7.94
N VAL A 90 0.66 -3.46 -9.03
CA VAL A 90 2.11 -3.36 -9.13
C VAL A 90 2.46 -1.93 -9.53
N GLY A 91 2.83 -1.15 -8.54
CA GLY A 91 3.26 0.23 -8.72
C GLY A 91 4.65 0.31 -9.34
N TRP A 92 4.83 1.23 -10.29
CA TRP A 92 6.14 1.45 -10.92
C TRP A 92 6.98 2.45 -10.11
N TYR A 93 6.95 2.32 -8.78
CA TYR A 93 7.59 3.23 -7.84
C TYR A 93 9.09 3.43 -8.07
N ARG A 94 9.80 2.38 -8.55
CA ARG A 94 11.22 2.51 -8.88
C ARG A 94 11.47 3.47 -10.05
N LEU A 95 10.54 3.55 -11.00
CA LEU A 95 10.62 4.50 -12.11
C LEU A 95 10.34 5.93 -11.63
N LEU A 96 9.64 6.09 -10.49
CA LEU A 96 9.47 7.35 -9.77
C LEU A 96 10.72 7.73 -8.96
N GLY A 97 11.70 6.82 -8.79
CA GLY A 97 12.80 7.00 -7.86
C GLY A 97 12.37 6.90 -6.39
N SER A 98 11.29 6.18 -6.11
CA SER A 98 10.73 5.94 -4.78
C SER A 98 10.91 4.50 -4.34
N ASN A 99 10.75 4.21 -3.03
CA ASN A 99 10.74 2.85 -2.51
C ASN A 99 9.49 2.11 -3.03
N ALA A 100 9.63 0.80 -3.21
CA ALA A 100 8.58 -0.10 -3.68
C ALA A 100 8.45 -1.27 -2.72
N PRO A 101 7.30 -1.97 -2.70
CA PRO A 101 7.21 -3.29 -2.10
C PRO A 101 8.33 -4.21 -2.61
N ASP A 102 8.84 -5.07 -1.74
CA ASP A 102 9.93 -6.01 -2.05
C ASP A 102 9.45 -7.33 -2.69
N ASN A 103 8.15 -7.57 -2.69
CA ASN A 103 7.51 -8.76 -3.26
C ASN A 103 7.29 -8.69 -4.79
N TYR A 104 7.70 -7.58 -5.42
CA TYR A 104 7.77 -7.45 -6.87
C TYR A 104 8.90 -6.48 -7.29
N LYS A 105 9.26 -6.51 -8.55
CA LYS A 105 10.24 -5.60 -9.13
C LYS A 105 9.77 -5.09 -10.48
N VAL A 106 9.92 -3.79 -10.71
CA VAL A 106 9.72 -3.15 -12.02
C VAL A 106 10.99 -2.40 -12.37
N THR A 107 11.52 -2.68 -13.55
CA THR A 107 12.70 -1.98 -14.10
C THR A 107 12.42 -1.52 -15.51
N SER A 108 13.11 -0.49 -15.94
CA SER A 108 13.04 0.02 -17.33
C SER A 108 14.45 0.21 -17.87
N ALA A 109 14.63 -0.06 -19.15
CA ALA A 109 15.84 0.22 -19.90
C ALA A 109 15.53 1.15 -21.08
N GLY A 110 16.50 1.99 -21.44
CA GLY A 110 16.43 2.86 -22.63
C GLY A 110 15.69 4.17 -22.47
N PHE A 111 15.29 4.57 -21.24
CA PHE A 111 14.38 5.71 -21.08
C PHE A 111 14.56 6.51 -19.77
N LEU A 112 14.40 7.83 -19.88
CA LEU A 112 14.26 8.73 -18.72
C LEU A 112 12.79 9.09 -18.58
N TRP A 113 12.18 8.64 -17.46
CA TRP A 113 10.78 8.88 -17.16
C TRP A 113 10.59 10.24 -16.48
N GLN A 114 9.69 11.05 -17.02
CA GLN A 114 9.04 12.13 -16.28
C GLN A 114 8.08 11.51 -15.27
N ARG A 115 7.86 12.18 -14.15
CA ARG A 115 7.08 11.66 -13.03
C ARG A 115 6.25 12.76 -12.40
N GLN A 116 5.01 12.41 -12.11
CA GLN A 116 4.06 13.24 -11.40
C GLN A 116 3.38 12.39 -10.33
N THR A 117 3.11 12.98 -9.17
CA THR A 117 2.45 12.29 -8.05
C THR A 117 1.40 13.22 -7.43
N LEU A 118 0.47 12.66 -6.64
CA LEU A 118 -0.51 13.45 -5.86
C LEU A 118 0.14 14.53 -5.00
N LEU A 119 1.40 14.32 -4.57
CA LEU A 119 2.14 15.30 -3.77
C LEU A 119 2.78 16.40 -4.62
N LYS A 120 3.14 16.10 -5.88
CA LYS A 120 3.80 17.00 -6.83
C LYS A 120 3.07 16.90 -8.15
N ASP A 121 1.93 17.55 -8.23
CA ASP A 121 1.12 17.63 -9.42
C ASP A 121 1.37 18.94 -10.15
N GLU A 122 2.12 18.87 -11.24
CA GLU A 122 2.40 19.99 -12.14
C GLU A 122 1.35 20.11 -13.27
N GLY A 123 0.31 19.25 -13.24
CA GLY A 123 -0.84 19.31 -14.16
C GLY A 123 -0.56 18.88 -15.61
N SER A 124 0.64 18.39 -15.91
CA SER A 124 1.04 18.05 -17.29
C SER A 124 0.54 16.69 -17.77
N LEU A 125 0.23 15.77 -16.83
CA LEU A 125 -0.19 14.39 -17.13
C LEU A 125 -1.44 14.04 -16.30
N PRO A 126 -2.38 13.24 -16.84
CA PRO A 126 -3.54 12.78 -16.08
C PRO A 126 -3.09 11.89 -14.92
N MET A 127 -3.61 12.15 -13.70
CA MET A 127 -3.26 11.36 -12.52
C MET A 127 -3.72 9.91 -12.69
N GLY A 128 -2.81 8.96 -12.41
CA GLY A 128 -3.13 7.54 -12.48
C GLY A 128 -3.67 6.98 -11.17
N VAL A 129 -4.29 5.80 -11.24
CA VAL A 129 -4.90 5.09 -10.11
C VAL A 129 -3.93 4.82 -8.95
N GLY A 130 -2.63 4.72 -9.24
CA GLY A 130 -1.57 4.57 -8.23
C GLY A 130 -1.25 5.85 -7.45
N GLY A 131 -1.93 6.97 -7.69
CA GLY A 131 -1.59 8.27 -7.14
C GLY A 131 -0.34 8.88 -7.78
N TYR A 132 0.04 8.38 -8.93
CA TYR A 132 1.16 8.84 -9.72
C TYR A 132 0.98 8.47 -11.20
N VAL A 133 1.82 9.04 -12.03
CA VAL A 133 1.99 8.67 -13.44
C VAL A 133 3.47 8.80 -13.83
N VAL A 134 3.92 7.94 -14.72
CA VAL A 134 5.23 8.03 -15.37
C VAL A 134 5.02 8.23 -16.87
N GLY A 135 5.77 9.15 -17.45
CA GLY A 135 5.61 9.48 -18.86
C GLY A 135 6.88 9.95 -19.52
N SER A 136 6.87 10.03 -20.84
CA SER A 136 7.90 10.68 -21.64
C SER A 136 7.33 11.16 -22.95
N SER A 137 7.72 12.37 -23.32
CA SER A 137 7.45 12.97 -24.65
C SER A 137 8.48 12.55 -25.71
N LYS A 138 9.60 11.94 -25.31
CA LYS A 138 10.62 11.45 -26.24
C LYS A 138 10.37 9.98 -26.51
N VAL A 139 9.89 9.71 -27.70
CA VAL A 139 9.62 8.37 -28.18
C VAL A 139 10.94 7.71 -28.59
N GLY A 140 11.46 6.86 -27.73
CA GLY A 140 12.61 5.99 -27.97
C GLY A 140 12.25 4.52 -27.82
N ALA A 141 13.18 3.63 -28.17
CA ALA A 141 13.03 2.22 -27.81
C ALA A 141 13.20 2.06 -26.30
N PHE A 142 12.22 1.48 -25.63
CA PHE A 142 12.32 1.13 -24.23
C PHE A 142 11.75 -0.26 -23.95
N SER A 143 12.11 -0.82 -22.81
CA SER A 143 11.50 -2.03 -22.29
C SER A 143 11.21 -1.87 -20.79
N ILE A 144 10.17 -2.54 -20.32
CA ILE A 144 9.79 -2.61 -18.91
C ILE A 144 9.75 -4.07 -18.54
N SER A 145 10.50 -4.46 -17.52
CA SER A 145 10.43 -5.80 -16.93
C SER A 145 9.62 -5.75 -15.64
N VAL A 146 8.63 -6.63 -15.53
CA VAL A 146 7.78 -6.81 -14.36
C VAL A 146 8.01 -8.22 -13.82
N SER A 147 8.48 -8.32 -12.58
CA SER A 147 8.77 -9.57 -11.89
C SER A 147 8.03 -9.65 -10.57
N SER A 148 7.42 -10.81 -10.26
CA SER A 148 6.69 -11.11 -9.03
C SER A 148 6.92 -12.59 -8.65
N ALA A 149 8.10 -12.88 -8.12
CA ALA A 149 8.57 -14.24 -7.87
C ALA A 149 7.66 -15.04 -6.91
N LEU A 150 7.08 -14.38 -5.90
CA LEU A 150 6.22 -15.00 -4.90
C LEU A 150 4.73 -15.07 -5.31
N SER A 151 4.36 -14.47 -6.45
CA SER A 151 2.98 -14.41 -6.93
C SER A 151 2.96 -14.58 -8.45
N PRO A 152 3.09 -15.82 -8.95
CA PRO A 152 3.01 -16.10 -10.38
C PRO A 152 1.67 -15.61 -10.96
N PHE A 153 1.70 -15.15 -12.19
CA PHE A 153 0.55 -14.55 -12.88
C PHE A 153 0.44 -15.05 -14.33
N ASN A 154 -0.77 -15.15 -14.83
CA ASN A 154 -1.06 -15.48 -16.21
C ASN A 154 -1.91 -14.44 -16.94
N LYS A 155 -2.28 -13.36 -16.24
CA LYS A 155 -2.97 -12.21 -16.82
C LYS A 155 -2.45 -10.92 -16.19
N MET A 156 -2.33 -9.87 -17.00
CA MET A 156 -1.88 -8.54 -16.59
C MET A 156 -2.81 -7.49 -17.21
N HIS A 157 -3.21 -6.52 -16.41
CA HIS A 157 -3.75 -5.27 -16.92
C HIS A 157 -2.65 -4.22 -16.90
N VAL A 158 -2.40 -3.55 -18.04
CA VAL A 158 -1.48 -2.42 -18.14
C VAL A 158 -2.30 -1.15 -18.35
N LEU A 159 -2.06 -0.15 -17.53
CA LEU A 159 -2.80 1.12 -17.54
C LEU A 159 -1.97 2.19 -18.23
N ARG A 160 -2.50 2.75 -19.31
CA ARG A 160 -1.86 3.81 -20.11
C ARG A 160 -2.87 4.87 -20.55
N THR A 161 -2.41 6.06 -20.97
CA THR A 161 -3.28 7.01 -21.67
C THR A 161 -3.67 6.48 -23.04
N ALA A 162 -4.73 7.02 -23.62
CA ALA A 162 -5.23 6.57 -24.94
C ALA A 162 -4.21 6.81 -26.06
N SER A 163 -3.44 7.90 -26.00
CA SER A 163 -2.39 8.29 -26.95
C SER A 163 -1.08 7.51 -26.77
N SER A 164 -0.92 6.80 -25.64
CA SER A 164 0.32 6.07 -25.38
C SER A 164 0.39 4.72 -26.11
N TYR A 165 1.61 4.31 -26.43
CA TYR A 165 1.86 3.01 -27.08
C TYR A 165 1.30 1.86 -26.23
N PRO A 166 0.51 0.94 -26.81
CA PRO A 166 0.24 -0.36 -26.21
C PRO A 166 1.55 -1.12 -25.96
N LEU A 167 1.62 -1.87 -24.89
CA LEU A 167 2.76 -2.73 -24.59
C LEU A 167 2.47 -4.17 -24.99
N THR A 168 3.48 -4.84 -25.55
CA THR A 168 3.44 -6.26 -25.87
C THR A 168 4.53 -6.99 -25.12
N SER A 169 4.28 -8.24 -24.72
CA SER A 169 5.26 -9.07 -24.03
C SER A 169 6.27 -9.69 -25.00
N PHE A 170 7.50 -9.87 -24.52
CA PHE A 170 8.58 -10.59 -25.21
C PHE A 170 9.52 -11.26 -24.19
N PRO A 171 10.25 -12.33 -24.50
CA PRO A 171 10.08 -13.16 -25.72
C PRO A 171 8.80 -13.98 -25.73
N VAL A 172 8.06 -14.03 -24.61
CA VAL A 172 6.85 -14.82 -24.47
C VAL A 172 5.68 -14.09 -25.15
N SER A 173 5.08 -14.71 -26.15
CA SER A 173 3.91 -14.17 -26.84
C SER A 173 2.66 -14.24 -25.96
N GLN A 174 1.91 -13.16 -25.90
CA GLN A 174 0.59 -13.12 -25.28
C GLN A 174 -0.47 -13.81 -26.16
N LEU A 175 -1.39 -14.55 -25.51
CA LEU A 175 -2.48 -15.24 -26.19
C LEU A 175 -3.65 -14.30 -26.53
N TYR A 176 -3.92 -13.37 -25.64
CA TYR A 176 -5.06 -12.46 -25.76
C TYR A 176 -4.65 -11.05 -25.38
N LYS A 177 -5.16 -10.08 -26.16
CA LYS A 177 -5.02 -8.65 -25.88
C LYS A 177 -6.38 -8.00 -26.07
N GLY A 178 -6.98 -7.57 -25.01
CA GLY A 178 -8.19 -6.75 -24.99
C GLY A 178 -7.92 -5.39 -24.40
N LYS A 179 -8.76 -4.42 -24.67
CA LYS A 179 -8.72 -3.10 -24.04
C LYS A 179 -10.11 -2.63 -23.63
N PHE A 180 -10.17 -1.88 -22.54
CA PHE A 180 -11.32 -1.09 -22.12
C PHE A 180 -10.81 0.26 -21.56
N SER A 181 -11.67 1.25 -21.40
CA SER A 181 -11.27 2.57 -20.93
C SER A 181 -12.10 3.03 -19.73
N VAL A 182 -11.47 3.78 -18.84
CA VAL A 182 -12.12 4.49 -17.74
C VAL A 182 -11.42 5.85 -17.60
N GLY A 183 -12.18 6.93 -17.71
CA GLY A 183 -11.62 8.28 -17.69
C GLY A 183 -10.55 8.46 -18.77
N ALA A 184 -9.40 9.02 -18.39
CA ALA A 184 -8.27 9.28 -19.29
C ALA A 184 -7.44 8.02 -19.64
N TYR A 185 -7.73 6.88 -18.98
CA TYR A 185 -6.92 5.68 -19.10
C TYR A 185 -7.59 4.59 -19.94
N VAL A 186 -6.76 3.91 -20.70
CA VAL A 186 -7.06 2.66 -21.38
C VAL A 186 -6.34 1.54 -20.61
N VAL A 187 -7.04 0.44 -20.40
CA VAL A 187 -6.50 -0.77 -19.79
C VAL A 187 -6.31 -1.83 -20.87
N ASP A 188 -5.06 -2.16 -21.16
CA ASP A 188 -4.74 -3.30 -22.02
C ASP A 188 -4.68 -4.57 -21.18
N THR A 189 -5.38 -5.63 -21.64
CA THR A 189 -5.34 -6.95 -21.01
C THR A 189 -4.39 -7.86 -21.80
N LEU A 190 -3.35 -8.32 -21.13
CA LEU A 190 -2.40 -9.32 -21.62
C LEU A 190 -2.66 -10.64 -20.88
N SER A 191 -2.73 -11.75 -21.61
CA SER A 191 -2.95 -13.07 -21.02
C SER A 191 -2.02 -14.12 -21.65
N TRP A 192 -1.67 -15.11 -20.85
CA TRP A 192 -0.80 -16.23 -21.24
C TRP A 192 -1.42 -17.56 -20.86
N SER A 193 -1.09 -18.63 -21.60
CA SER A 193 -1.56 -20.00 -21.33
C SER A 193 -0.94 -20.61 -20.08
N SER A 194 0.22 -20.13 -19.65
CA SER A 194 0.92 -20.56 -18.45
C SER A 194 1.18 -19.39 -17.50
N SER A 195 1.44 -19.71 -16.25
CA SER A 195 1.84 -18.71 -15.27
C SER A 195 3.32 -18.34 -15.44
N HIS A 196 3.62 -17.06 -15.25
CA HIS A 196 4.94 -16.47 -15.29
C HIS A 196 5.27 -15.79 -13.97
N THR A 197 6.54 -15.73 -13.62
CA THR A 197 7.05 -14.93 -12.50
C THR A 197 7.70 -13.64 -12.97
N GLU A 198 7.98 -13.53 -14.27
CA GLU A 198 8.55 -12.36 -14.91
C GLU A 198 8.11 -12.27 -16.36
N VAL A 199 7.85 -11.07 -16.83
CA VAL A 199 7.64 -10.73 -18.25
C VAL A 199 8.34 -9.43 -18.58
N SER A 200 8.86 -9.32 -19.79
CA SER A 200 9.34 -8.07 -20.35
C SER A 200 8.32 -7.52 -21.33
N LEU A 201 8.12 -6.21 -21.29
CA LEU A 201 7.17 -5.47 -22.12
C LEU A 201 7.93 -4.46 -22.97
N ARG A 202 7.48 -4.28 -24.20
CA ARG A 202 8.01 -3.25 -25.11
C ARG A 202 6.86 -2.57 -25.85
N PRO A 203 7.03 -1.32 -26.33
CA PRO A 203 6.03 -0.65 -27.13
C PRO A 203 5.65 -1.43 -28.37
N ASP A 204 4.36 -1.54 -28.63
CA ASP A 204 3.85 -1.87 -29.95
C ASP A 204 3.69 -0.55 -30.72
N ARG A 205 4.58 -0.27 -31.66
CA ARG A 205 4.66 1.01 -32.38
C ARG A 205 3.57 1.23 -33.41
N ARG A 206 2.57 0.37 -33.49
CA ARG A 206 1.52 0.50 -34.48
C ARG A 206 0.51 1.60 -34.17
N ASP A 207 0.28 1.85 -32.87
CA ASP A 207 -0.70 2.83 -32.38
C ASP A 207 -0.14 3.58 -31.16
N GLY A 208 0.05 4.89 -31.28
CA GLY A 208 0.47 5.76 -30.19
C GLY A 208 1.68 6.64 -30.55
N ASP A 209 1.80 7.78 -29.91
CA ASP A 209 2.81 8.80 -30.13
C ASP A 209 3.52 9.26 -28.84
N GLU A 210 3.09 8.76 -27.70
CA GLU A 210 3.65 9.04 -26.38
C GLU A 210 3.84 7.78 -25.54
N ALA A 211 4.46 7.91 -24.36
CA ALA A 211 4.66 6.85 -23.39
C ALA A 211 4.26 7.34 -22.01
N VAL A 212 2.98 7.17 -21.62
CA VAL A 212 2.42 7.58 -20.34
C VAL A 212 1.68 6.40 -19.71
N TYR A 213 2.17 5.95 -18.56
CA TYR A 213 1.68 4.74 -17.89
C TYR A 213 1.43 5.01 -16.41
N ALA A 214 0.36 4.39 -15.88
CA ALA A 214 0.05 4.46 -14.45
C ALA A 214 0.58 3.24 -13.66
N GLY A 215 0.83 2.11 -14.29
CA GLY A 215 1.26 0.88 -13.64
C GLY A 215 0.54 -0.35 -14.20
N CYS A 216 0.52 -1.44 -13.44
CA CYS A 216 -0.18 -2.67 -13.86
C CYS A 216 -0.79 -3.44 -12.70
N VAL A 217 -1.70 -4.37 -13.03
CA VAL A 217 -2.33 -5.31 -12.09
C VAL A 217 -2.02 -6.73 -12.53
N LEU A 218 -1.57 -7.57 -11.60
CA LEU A 218 -1.24 -8.97 -11.86
C LEU A 218 -2.31 -9.90 -11.29
N PHE A 219 -2.79 -10.83 -12.13
CA PHE A 219 -3.80 -11.84 -11.80
C PHE A 219 -3.21 -13.24 -11.91
N SER A 220 -3.59 -14.11 -10.98
CA SER A 220 -3.21 -15.52 -10.99
C SER A 220 -4.01 -16.37 -11.98
N GLY A 221 -5.14 -15.84 -12.50
CA GLY A 221 -6.13 -16.60 -13.26
C GLY A 221 -7.11 -17.43 -12.40
N GLN A 222 -6.97 -17.35 -11.06
CA GLN A 222 -7.85 -18.02 -10.12
C GLN A 222 -8.85 -17.04 -9.51
N GLY A 223 -9.99 -17.57 -9.03
CA GLY A 223 -10.92 -16.79 -8.21
C GLY A 223 -10.39 -16.58 -6.79
N GLY A 224 -10.84 -15.51 -6.13
CA GLY A 224 -10.43 -15.21 -4.76
C GLY A 224 -10.30 -13.73 -4.48
N ALA A 225 -9.61 -13.40 -3.38
CA ALA A 225 -9.29 -12.03 -3.00
C ALA A 225 -8.12 -11.50 -3.84
N LEU A 226 -8.28 -10.28 -4.36
CA LEU A 226 -7.25 -9.50 -5.04
C LEU A 226 -7.02 -8.22 -4.23
N VAL A 227 -5.90 -8.13 -3.52
CA VAL A 227 -5.63 -7.02 -2.61
C VAL A 227 -4.59 -6.09 -3.22
N HIS A 228 -4.97 -4.82 -3.37
CA HIS A 228 -4.13 -3.76 -3.91
C HIS A 228 -3.61 -2.88 -2.78
N ASP A 229 -2.32 -2.55 -2.82
CA ASP A 229 -1.65 -1.61 -1.93
C ASP A 229 -1.19 -0.40 -2.76
N ILE A 230 -1.77 0.74 -2.48
CA ILE A 230 -1.50 2.01 -3.16
C ILE A 230 -1.10 3.03 -2.10
N GLY A 231 0.16 3.44 -2.08
CA GLY A 231 0.64 4.44 -1.14
C GLY A 231 1.56 5.43 -1.83
N ILE A 232 1.51 6.69 -1.40
CA ILE A 232 2.43 7.74 -1.85
C ILE A 232 3.04 8.40 -0.62
N ASN A 233 4.36 8.31 -0.49
CA ASN A 233 5.10 8.90 0.62
C ASN A 233 4.76 10.38 0.81
N GLY A 234 4.45 10.77 2.04
CA GLY A 234 4.20 12.15 2.42
C GLY A 234 2.80 12.67 2.13
N THR A 235 1.90 11.87 1.54
CA THR A 235 0.53 12.30 1.28
C THR A 235 -0.31 12.36 2.54
N ALA A 236 -1.24 13.30 2.57
CA ALA A 236 -2.26 13.55 3.57
C ALA A 236 -3.65 13.47 2.91
N TYR A 237 -4.72 13.55 3.67
CA TYR A 237 -6.09 13.53 3.15
C TYR A 237 -6.32 14.53 2.02
N LYS A 238 -5.83 15.77 2.14
CA LYS A 238 -5.96 16.81 1.13
C LYS A 238 -5.43 16.44 -0.27
N HIS A 239 -4.41 15.59 -0.33
CA HIS A 239 -3.83 15.17 -1.62
C HIS A 239 -4.70 14.11 -2.32
N TYR A 240 -5.49 13.37 -1.55
CA TYR A 240 -6.43 12.37 -2.05
C TYR A 240 -7.86 12.92 -2.26
N ALA A 241 -8.17 14.10 -1.72
CA ALA A 241 -9.46 14.79 -1.87
C ALA A 241 -9.59 15.40 -3.28
N ARG A 242 -9.51 14.55 -4.30
CA ARG A 242 -9.51 14.90 -5.73
C ARG A 242 -10.46 13.97 -6.47
N GLU A 243 -11.44 14.55 -7.15
CA GLU A 243 -12.45 13.82 -7.91
C GLU A 243 -11.81 13.01 -9.04
N ASP A 244 -10.92 13.64 -9.83
CA ASP A 244 -10.21 13.01 -10.95
C ASP A 244 -9.38 11.79 -10.55
N TYR A 245 -8.80 11.79 -9.33
CA TYR A 245 -8.09 10.64 -8.78
C TYR A 245 -9.05 9.55 -8.30
N ILE A 246 -10.08 9.92 -7.55
CA ILE A 246 -11.03 8.94 -6.99
C ILE A 246 -11.77 8.18 -8.09
N GLU A 247 -12.14 8.84 -9.18
CA GLU A 247 -12.72 8.18 -10.36
C GLU A 247 -11.82 7.09 -10.94
N GLN A 248 -10.48 7.27 -10.90
CA GLN A 248 -9.54 6.26 -11.40
C GLN A 248 -9.57 4.95 -10.59
N LEU A 249 -10.00 4.98 -9.33
CA LEU A 249 -10.12 3.77 -8.52
C LEU A 249 -11.14 2.78 -9.12
N ALA A 250 -12.09 3.25 -9.94
CA ALA A 250 -13.02 2.38 -10.68
C ALA A 250 -12.29 1.36 -11.59
N LEU A 251 -11.05 1.67 -12.05
CA LEU A 251 -10.21 0.75 -12.82
C LEU A 251 -9.87 -0.55 -12.07
N LEU A 252 -9.92 -0.50 -10.74
CA LEU A 252 -9.63 -1.64 -9.86
C LEU A 252 -10.91 -2.36 -9.38
N GLU A 253 -12.10 -1.85 -9.75
CA GLU A 253 -13.40 -2.43 -9.39
C GLU A 253 -13.51 -2.78 -7.89
N PRO A 254 -13.24 -1.85 -6.95
CA PRO A 254 -13.14 -2.17 -5.54
C PRO A 254 -14.50 -2.56 -4.95
N GLU A 255 -14.56 -3.73 -4.32
CA GLU A 255 -15.66 -4.11 -3.43
C GLU A 255 -15.49 -3.53 -2.02
N LEU A 256 -14.22 -3.28 -1.63
CA LEU A 256 -13.82 -2.62 -0.40
C LEU A 256 -12.69 -1.65 -0.71
N LEU A 257 -12.86 -0.39 -0.30
CA LEU A 257 -11.82 0.63 -0.26
C LEU A 257 -11.42 0.89 1.19
N ILE A 258 -10.17 0.63 1.53
CA ILE A 258 -9.58 0.92 2.85
C ILE A 258 -8.77 2.22 2.71
N ILE A 259 -9.10 3.23 3.51
CA ILE A 259 -8.41 4.52 3.52
C ILE A 259 -7.54 4.59 4.78
N SER A 260 -6.22 4.51 4.58
CA SER A 260 -5.21 4.45 5.65
C SER A 260 -4.30 5.68 5.58
N LEU A 261 -4.83 6.80 6.05
CA LEU A 261 -4.18 8.13 6.03
C LEU A 261 -4.22 8.76 7.44
N GLY A 262 -3.65 9.95 7.57
CA GLY A 262 -3.72 10.76 8.78
C GLY A 262 -2.39 10.98 9.48
N THR A 263 -1.35 10.20 9.17
CA THR A 263 -0.01 10.41 9.76
C THR A 263 0.53 11.77 9.38
N ASN A 264 0.53 12.11 8.09
CA ASN A 264 1.05 13.39 7.62
C ASN A 264 0.15 14.57 7.98
N ASP A 265 -1.18 14.36 8.04
CA ASP A 265 -2.12 15.37 8.55
C ASP A 265 -1.79 15.73 10.00
N SER A 266 -1.65 14.75 10.87
CA SER A 266 -1.37 14.93 12.31
C SER A 266 0.05 15.40 12.60
N TYR A 267 1.02 15.15 11.72
CA TYR A 267 2.42 15.49 11.92
C TYR A 267 2.74 16.97 11.64
N SER A 268 1.80 17.72 11.11
CA SER A 268 1.96 19.17 10.87
C SER A 268 1.92 19.95 12.18
N HIS A 269 2.87 20.87 12.38
CA HIS A 269 2.81 21.85 13.47
C HIS A 269 1.64 22.84 13.30
N ALA A 270 1.16 23.02 12.06
CA ALA A 270 -0.01 23.83 11.72
C ALA A 270 -1.27 22.95 11.56
N PHE A 271 -1.39 21.84 12.32
CA PHE A 271 -2.53 20.95 12.24
C PHE A 271 -3.85 21.68 12.49
N SER A 272 -4.78 21.57 11.54
CA SER A 272 -6.14 22.11 11.61
C SER A 272 -7.15 20.97 11.56
N MET A 273 -7.92 20.81 12.62
CA MET A 273 -8.99 19.81 12.68
C MET A 273 -10.10 20.10 11.66
N SER A 274 -10.44 21.37 11.45
CA SER A 274 -11.47 21.75 10.49
C SER A 274 -11.06 21.46 9.04
N GLU A 275 -9.80 21.73 8.68
CA GLU A 275 -9.26 21.39 7.36
C GLU A 275 -9.27 19.87 7.14
N PHE A 276 -8.85 19.11 8.16
CA PHE A 276 -8.90 17.66 8.12
C PHE A 276 -10.32 17.13 7.92
N GLN A 277 -11.30 17.62 8.69
CA GLN A 277 -12.71 17.23 8.57
C GLN A 277 -13.27 17.51 7.17
N GLN A 278 -12.94 18.65 6.60
CA GLN A 278 -13.34 19.03 5.24
C GLN A 278 -12.76 18.05 4.21
N ASN A 279 -11.47 17.77 4.27
CA ASN A 279 -10.81 16.84 3.34
C ASN A 279 -11.33 15.40 3.48
N LEU A 280 -11.59 14.93 4.71
CA LEU A 280 -12.18 13.62 4.97
C LEU A 280 -13.58 13.52 4.35
N SER A 281 -14.44 14.51 4.58
CA SER A 281 -15.80 14.55 4.00
C SER A 281 -15.74 14.54 2.47
N GLN A 282 -14.86 15.34 1.89
CA GLN A 282 -14.73 15.46 0.44
C GLN A 282 -14.28 14.14 -0.22
N ILE A 283 -13.31 13.42 0.38
CA ILE A 283 -12.94 12.09 -0.12
C ILE A 283 -14.13 11.13 -0.09
N ILE A 284 -14.87 11.10 1.02
CA ILE A 284 -16.00 10.20 1.17
C ILE A 284 -17.10 10.53 0.15
N GLU A 285 -17.40 11.80 -0.06
CA GLU A 285 -18.35 12.24 -1.08
C GLU A 285 -17.94 11.81 -2.49
N TYR A 286 -16.69 12.02 -2.87
CA TYR A 286 -16.18 11.58 -4.17
C TYR A 286 -16.20 10.05 -4.33
N VAL A 287 -15.84 9.30 -3.28
CA VAL A 287 -15.93 7.83 -3.32
C VAL A 287 -17.36 7.35 -3.45
N GLN A 288 -18.31 7.93 -2.72
CA GLN A 288 -19.73 7.56 -2.80
C GLN A 288 -20.33 7.89 -4.16
N ALA A 289 -19.91 9.00 -4.78
CA ALA A 289 -20.36 9.40 -6.12
C ALA A 289 -19.78 8.49 -7.21
N ALA A 290 -18.46 8.30 -7.22
CA ALA A 290 -17.78 7.53 -8.27
C ALA A 290 -17.90 6.00 -8.10
N LEU A 291 -18.03 5.52 -6.87
CA LEU A 291 -17.98 4.10 -6.50
C LEU A 291 -19.14 3.70 -5.57
N PRO A 292 -20.42 3.91 -5.96
CA PRO A 292 -21.58 3.82 -5.05
C PRO A 292 -21.81 2.42 -4.44
N ARG A 293 -21.22 1.38 -5.01
CA ARG A 293 -21.33 0.00 -4.50
C ARG A 293 -20.15 -0.43 -3.64
N THR A 294 -19.09 0.36 -3.60
CA THR A 294 -17.88 0.07 -2.83
C THR A 294 -18.10 0.32 -1.35
N LYS A 295 -17.76 -0.65 -0.51
CA LYS A 295 -17.72 -0.45 0.94
C LYS A 295 -16.46 0.33 1.31
N ILE A 296 -16.58 1.22 2.30
CA ILE A 296 -15.48 2.03 2.79
C ILE A 296 -15.09 1.56 4.19
N LEU A 297 -13.79 1.42 4.44
CA LEU A 297 -13.22 1.17 5.75
C LEU A 297 -12.16 2.23 6.02
N LEU A 298 -12.39 3.09 7.01
CA LEU A 298 -11.38 4.04 7.47
C LEU A 298 -10.43 3.35 8.47
N THR A 299 -9.14 3.68 8.45
CA THR A 299 -8.23 3.31 9.52
C THR A 299 -7.64 4.57 10.14
N THR A 300 -7.51 4.59 11.47
CA THR A 300 -6.83 5.69 12.13
C THR A 300 -5.31 5.60 11.91
N PRO A 301 -4.57 6.73 11.91
CA PRO A 301 -3.12 6.68 11.85
C PRO A 301 -2.54 6.00 13.09
N PRO A 302 -1.36 5.36 12.97
CA PRO A 302 -0.66 4.81 14.12
C PRO A 302 -0.14 5.92 15.04
N PRO A 303 0.13 5.64 16.33
CA PRO A 303 0.81 6.57 17.23
C PRO A 303 2.18 6.98 16.70
N SER A 304 2.56 8.24 16.89
CA SER A 304 3.84 8.78 16.43
C SER A 304 4.39 9.83 17.40
N TYR A 305 5.63 10.28 17.16
CA TYR A 305 6.27 11.32 17.96
C TYR A 305 6.78 12.43 17.06
N PHE A 306 6.67 13.68 17.52
CA PHE A 306 7.44 14.79 16.96
C PHE A 306 8.92 14.65 17.33
N ARG A 307 9.79 14.90 16.36
CA ARG A 307 11.24 14.85 16.54
C ARG A 307 11.80 16.26 16.59
N HIS A 308 12.54 16.56 17.66
CA HIS A 308 13.13 17.87 17.92
C HIS A 308 14.66 17.76 17.99
N ALA A 309 15.37 18.61 17.27
CA ALA A 309 16.81 18.71 17.35
C ALA A 309 17.20 19.68 18.48
N VAL A 310 17.79 19.17 19.54
CA VAL A 310 18.35 19.98 20.63
C VAL A 310 19.83 20.22 20.33
N VAL A 311 20.17 21.45 19.97
CA VAL A 311 21.54 21.85 19.67
C VAL A 311 22.18 22.39 20.94
N SER A 312 23.29 21.80 21.39
CA SER A 312 24.10 22.27 22.49
C SER A 312 25.50 22.64 22.01
N TYR A 313 26.06 23.67 22.64
CA TYR A 313 27.43 24.12 22.39
C TYR A 313 28.25 23.96 23.65
N THR A 314 29.29 23.14 23.61
CA THR A 314 30.23 23.00 24.71
C THR A 314 31.59 23.61 24.32
N ARG A 315 32.19 24.40 25.22
CA ARG A 315 33.55 24.91 25.06
C ARG A 315 34.51 23.93 25.73
N LYS A 316 35.35 23.26 24.93
CA LYS A 316 36.39 22.33 25.45
C LYS A 316 37.79 22.86 25.08
N GLY A 317 38.72 22.65 26.04
CA GLY A 317 40.16 22.93 25.87
C GLY A 317 40.61 24.33 26.13
N LYS A 318 41.94 24.54 26.30
CA LYS A 318 42.58 25.85 26.59
C LYS A 318 42.29 26.93 25.52
N LYS A 319 42.01 26.55 24.28
CA LYS A 319 41.65 27.46 23.17
C LYS A 319 40.15 27.72 23.02
N LYS A 320 39.30 27.31 23.99
CA LYS A 320 37.85 27.56 24.02
C LYS A 320 37.11 27.28 22.70
N ARG A 321 37.54 26.28 21.93
CA ARG A 321 36.85 25.89 20.69
C ARG A 321 35.44 25.42 21.01
N SER A 322 34.47 26.03 20.34
CA SER A 322 33.06 25.64 20.43
C SER A 322 32.86 24.29 19.73
N HIS A 323 32.34 23.31 20.45
CA HIS A 323 31.93 22.01 19.90
C HIS A 323 30.41 21.95 19.88
N ARG A 324 29.85 21.89 18.66
CA ARG A 324 28.42 21.71 18.44
C ARG A 324 28.05 20.24 18.63
N SER A 325 27.11 19.96 19.50
CA SER A 325 26.46 18.64 19.67
C SER A 325 24.99 18.75 19.35
N VAL A 326 24.45 17.79 18.61
CA VAL A 326 23.01 17.71 18.30
C VAL A 326 22.49 16.44 18.93
N LYS A 327 21.52 16.58 19.84
CA LYS A 327 20.79 15.48 20.45
C LYS A 327 19.34 15.52 20.00
N MET A 328 18.79 14.37 19.59
CA MET A 328 17.36 14.29 19.28
C MET A 328 16.55 14.07 20.54
N SER A 329 15.48 14.83 20.69
CA SER A 329 14.42 14.61 21.67
C SER A 329 13.10 14.32 20.95
N TYR A 330 12.17 13.71 21.65
CA TYR A 330 10.89 13.29 21.09
C TYR A 330 9.78 13.69 22.04
N SER A 331 8.68 14.23 21.48
CA SER A 331 7.42 14.45 22.21
C SER A 331 6.31 13.69 21.51
N PHE A 332 5.36 13.16 22.28
CA PHE A 332 4.25 12.41 21.70
C PHE A 332 3.41 13.31 20.78
N ASN A 333 2.96 12.75 19.65
CA ASN A 333 2.09 13.46 18.71
C ASN A 333 0.62 13.36 19.14
N ASP A 334 0.17 14.29 19.99
CA ASP A 334 -1.21 14.34 20.45
C ASP A 334 -2.23 14.60 19.31
N ASN A 335 -1.79 15.22 18.22
CA ASN A 335 -2.66 15.41 17.06
C ASN A 335 -3.09 14.07 16.44
N ALA A 336 -2.22 13.04 16.47
CA ALA A 336 -2.59 11.70 15.99
C ALA A 336 -3.73 11.10 16.82
N ARG A 337 -3.72 11.29 18.14
CA ARG A 337 -4.80 10.86 19.05
C ARG A 337 -6.12 11.59 18.75
N ARG A 338 -6.06 12.93 18.60
CA ARG A 338 -7.23 13.77 18.30
C ARG A 338 -7.83 13.42 16.93
N LEU A 339 -6.99 13.22 15.92
CA LEU A 339 -7.40 12.85 14.56
C LEU A 339 -8.01 11.44 14.56
N SER A 340 -7.44 10.48 15.30
CA SER A 340 -8.00 9.13 15.43
C SER A 340 -9.41 9.15 16.03
N ALA A 341 -9.61 9.91 17.09
CA ALA A 341 -10.95 10.08 17.70
C ALA A 341 -11.94 10.68 16.70
N GLU A 342 -11.50 11.65 15.88
CA GLU A 342 -12.35 12.28 14.88
C GLU A 342 -12.72 11.33 13.74
N ILE A 343 -11.79 10.49 13.24
CA ILE A 343 -12.10 9.46 12.24
C ILE A 343 -13.17 8.50 12.75
N MET A 344 -13.04 8.02 14.00
CA MET A 344 -14.03 7.11 14.59
C MET A 344 -15.40 7.78 14.74
N ARG A 345 -15.42 9.03 15.26
CA ARG A 345 -16.65 9.83 15.37
C ARG A 345 -17.32 10.06 14.00
N TYR A 346 -16.54 10.41 12.99
CA TYR A 346 -17.03 10.63 11.62
C TYR A 346 -17.63 9.35 11.05
N ALA A 347 -16.94 8.23 11.19
CA ALA A 347 -17.39 6.93 10.70
C ALA A 347 -18.74 6.53 11.32
N GLU A 348 -18.89 6.71 12.63
CA GLU A 348 -20.14 6.45 13.35
C GLU A 348 -21.28 7.35 12.87
N ALA A 349 -21.02 8.65 12.75
CA ALA A 349 -22.01 9.64 12.31
C ALA A 349 -22.50 9.40 10.86
N HIS A 350 -21.66 8.83 9.99
CA HIS A 350 -21.96 8.60 8.57
C HIS A 350 -22.22 7.13 8.23
N ALA A 351 -22.34 6.25 9.23
CA ALA A 351 -22.55 4.81 9.06
C ALA A 351 -21.52 4.15 8.13
N ILE A 352 -20.24 4.53 8.26
CA ILE A 352 -19.07 3.99 7.54
C ILE A 352 -18.25 3.14 8.50
N ALA A 353 -17.68 2.03 8.05
CA ALA A 353 -16.83 1.20 8.89
C ALA A 353 -15.48 1.89 9.21
N ALA A 354 -14.99 1.69 10.44
CA ALA A 354 -13.68 2.20 10.86
C ALA A 354 -12.96 1.21 11.79
N PHE A 355 -11.62 1.19 11.66
CA PHE A 355 -10.71 0.48 12.53
C PHE A 355 -9.77 1.46 13.23
N ASP A 356 -9.85 1.50 14.57
CA ASP A 356 -8.99 2.34 15.39
C ASP A 356 -7.62 1.66 15.60
N LEU A 357 -6.74 1.79 14.61
CA LEU A 357 -5.37 1.28 14.69
C LEU A 357 -4.60 1.95 15.85
N PHE A 358 -4.82 3.24 16.10
CA PHE A 358 -4.18 3.97 17.18
C PHE A 358 -4.41 3.28 18.53
N SER A 359 -5.67 3.01 18.87
CA SER A 359 -6.04 2.33 20.11
C SER A 359 -5.68 0.85 20.11
N ALA A 360 -5.77 0.16 18.97
CA ALA A 360 -5.36 -1.24 18.82
C ALA A 360 -3.85 -1.44 19.07
N MET A 361 -3.03 -0.42 18.85
CA MET A 361 -1.60 -0.40 19.17
C MET A 361 -1.32 -0.03 20.64
N GLY A 362 -2.36 0.32 21.43
CA GLY A 362 -2.27 0.75 22.82
C GLY A 362 -2.10 2.26 23.01
N GLY A 363 -2.29 3.06 21.96
CA GLY A 363 -2.16 4.51 22.00
C GLY A 363 -0.78 4.95 22.51
N GLU A 364 -0.73 6.07 23.24
CA GLU A 364 0.52 6.58 23.84
C GLU A 364 1.17 5.60 24.80
N SER A 365 0.38 4.98 25.69
CA SER A 365 0.89 4.03 26.69
C SER A 365 1.48 2.76 26.11
N GLY A 366 1.01 2.33 24.93
CA GLY A 366 1.53 1.18 24.20
C GLY A 366 2.91 1.40 23.59
N MET A 367 3.30 2.66 23.32
CA MET A 367 4.49 2.97 22.52
C MET A 367 5.80 2.53 23.18
N SER A 368 5.90 2.53 24.49
CA SER A 368 7.09 2.02 25.20
C SER A 368 7.39 0.57 24.82
N ARG A 369 6.36 -0.25 24.70
CA ARG A 369 6.46 -1.65 24.28
C ARG A 369 6.88 -1.75 22.81
N TRP A 370 6.27 -0.98 21.90
CA TRP A 370 6.63 -0.99 20.48
C TRP A 370 8.09 -0.58 20.25
N ILE A 371 8.59 0.37 21.07
CA ILE A 371 9.99 0.80 21.04
C ILE A 371 10.92 -0.31 21.55
N SER A 372 10.61 -0.91 22.72
CA SER A 372 11.45 -1.94 23.33
C SER A 372 11.52 -3.23 22.51
N GLU A 373 10.47 -3.55 21.77
CA GLU A 373 10.41 -4.69 20.84
C GLU A 373 11.05 -4.38 19.45
N GLY A 374 11.59 -3.18 19.23
CA GLY A 374 12.22 -2.79 17.96
C GLY A 374 11.24 -2.68 16.80
N LEU A 375 9.97 -2.41 17.06
CA LEU A 375 8.90 -2.33 16.07
C LEU A 375 8.73 -0.94 15.46
N ILE A 376 9.36 0.09 16.04
CA ILE A 376 9.32 1.47 15.54
C ILE A 376 10.68 1.88 15.01
N ALA A 377 10.71 2.65 13.92
CA ALA A 377 11.94 3.19 13.35
C ALA A 377 12.53 4.31 14.23
N SER A 378 13.78 4.67 13.97
CA SER A 378 14.51 5.68 14.77
C SER A 378 13.91 7.08 14.72
N ASP A 379 13.14 7.41 13.67
CA ASP A 379 12.43 8.69 13.55
C ASP A 379 11.15 8.75 14.42
N ARG A 380 10.69 7.59 14.92
CA ARG A 380 9.48 7.41 15.73
C ARG A 380 8.18 7.87 15.05
N VAL A 381 8.20 7.92 13.73
CA VAL A 381 7.02 8.12 12.87
C VAL A 381 6.76 6.84 12.07
N HIS A 382 7.80 6.30 11.46
CA HIS A 382 7.73 5.07 10.71
C HIS A 382 7.99 3.86 11.60
N TYR A 383 7.68 2.68 11.08
CA TYR A 383 7.82 1.42 11.78
C TYR A 383 8.83 0.51 11.07
N SER A 384 9.39 -0.45 11.78
CA SER A 384 10.16 -1.52 11.15
C SER A 384 9.25 -2.41 10.31
N VAL A 385 9.82 -3.24 9.44
CA VAL A 385 9.04 -4.22 8.66
C VAL A 385 8.13 -5.04 9.58
N SER A 386 8.67 -5.60 10.67
CA SER A 386 7.88 -6.36 11.67
C SER A 386 6.82 -5.52 12.35
N GLY A 387 7.07 -4.22 12.56
CA GLY A 387 6.09 -3.27 13.11
C GLY A 387 4.93 -3.06 12.15
N TYR A 388 5.20 -2.80 10.88
CA TYR A 388 4.17 -2.69 9.85
C TYR A 388 3.37 -3.98 9.66
N GLU A 389 4.04 -5.13 9.63
CA GLU A 389 3.35 -6.42 9.56
C GLU A 389 2.44 -6.67 10.77
N ARG A 390 2.86 -6.24 11.98
CA ARG A 390 2.01 -6.34 13.17
C ARG A 390 0.77 -5.46 13.06
N GLN A 391 0.89 -4.22 12.56
CA GLN A 391 -0.25 -3.35 12.25
C GLN A 391 -1.19 -4.00 11.23
N GLY A 392 -0.63 -4.55 10.16
CA GLY A 392 -1.39 -5.27 9.13
C GLY A 392 -2.12 -6.50 9.67
N ARG A 393 -1.54 -7.24 10.60
CA ARG A 393 -2.20 -8.38 11.28
C ARG A 393 -3.38 -7.91 12.12
N LEU A 394 -3.24 -6.81 12.87
CA LEU A 394 -4.34 -6.24 13.66
C LEU A 394 -5.53 -5.88 12.75
N LEU A 395 -5.30 -5.19 11.65
CA LEU A 395 -6.35 -4.85 10.67
C LEU A 395 -6.97 -6.11 10.04
N ALA A 396 -6.13 -7.06 9.62
CA ALA A 396 -6.59 -8.28 8.97
C ALA A 396 -7.47 -9.14 9.89
N ASP A 397 -7.10 -9.26 11.17
CA ASP A 397 -7.88 -10.00 12.16
C ASP A 397 -9.23 -9.33 12.41
N ALA A 398 -9.24 -8.01 12.55
CA ALA A 398 -10.47 -7.23 12.70
C ALA A 398 -11.42 -7.41 11.52
N LEU A 399 -10.92 -7.27 10.29
CA LEU A 399 -11.73 -7.42 9.09
C LEU A 399 -12.26 -8.86 8.93
N LEU A 400 -11.41 -9.88 9.16
CA LEU A 400 -11.85 -11.27 9.07
C LEU A 400 -12.93 -11.63 10.11
N MET A 401 -12.89 -11.02 11.30
CA MET A 401 -13.96 -11.17 12.29
C MET A 401 -15.26 -10.52 11.80
N ALA A 402 -15.18 -9.35 11.16
CA ALA A 402 -16.34 -8.64 10.64
C ALA A 402 -16.94 -9.28 9.36
N LEU A 403 -16.22 -10.19 8.70
CA LEU A 403 -16.67 -10.96 7.54
C LEU A 403 -17.34 -12.29 7.90
N LYS A 404 -17.35 -12.67 9.16
CA LYS A 404 -18.07 -13.87 9.68
C LYS A 404 -19.54 -13.57 9.92
#